data_9809a0cc8b22da8fe824700ad42e5195
#
_entry.id   9809a0cc8b22da8fe824700ad42e5195
#
_cell.length_a   1.000
_cell.length_b   1.000
_cell.length_c   1.000
_cell.angle_alpha   90.00
_cell.angle_beta   90.00
_cell.angle_gamma   90.00
#
_symmetry.space_group_name_H-M   'P 1'
#
loop_
_entity.id
_entity.type
_entity.pdbx_description
1 polymer ?
#
loop_
_entity_poly.entity_id
_entity_poly.type
_entity_poly.pdbx_seq_one_letter_code
_entity_poly.pdbx_strand_id
1 'polypeptide(L)'
;MDKYVITIGREYGSAGRQIGMQLADELGIKCYDKELLARAAKDSGMAEELFHNHDEKPTNSFLYSLVMDSYSFGYPSSSYTDMPINHKIFLAQFDTIRKIASEGPCILVGRCADYALEEFDNVLSVFIHADMDARIRRIARIYDLTDAKAKDLIKKTDKRRSSYY
;
A
#
# COMPACT_ATOMS: atom_id res chain seq x y z
N MET A 1 25.06 -6.37 5.36
CA MET A 1 23.81 -6.11 6.11
C MET A 1 22.72 -6.92 5.44
N ASP A 2 22.06 -7.77 6.20
CA ASP A 2 20.98 -8.59 5.67
C ASP A 2 19.85 -7.66 5.20
N LYS A 3 19.48 -7.78 3.93
CA LYS A 3 18.37 -7.02 3.37
C LYS A 3 17.09 -7.65 3.91
N TYR A 4 16.36 -6.94 4.75
CA TYR A 4 15.04 -7.37 5.22
C TYR A 4 14.01 -6.29 4.96
N VAL A 5 12.78 -6.69 4.72
CA VAL A 5 11.65 -5.80 4.46
C VAL A 5 10.53 -6.10 5.44
N ILE A 6 9.93 -5.06 5.99
CA ILE A 6 8.74 -5.20 6.84
C ILE A 6 7.55 -4.58 6.10
N THR A 7 6.51 -5.37 5.83
CA THR A 7 5.26 -4.85 5.30
C THR A 7 4.24 -4.66 6.42
N ILE A 8 3.53 -3.54 6.41
CA ILE A 8 2.53 -3.22 7.44
C ILE A 8 1.16 -3.04 6.79
N GLY A 9 0.34 -4.10 6.86
CA GLY A 9 -1.11 -4.01 6.68
C GLY A 9 -1.75 -3.40 7.92
N ARG A 10 -2.88 -2.69 7.76
CA ARG A 10 -3.47 -1.98 8.91
C ARG A 10 -4.94 -1.65 8.73
N GLU A 11 -5.68 -1.69 9.82
CA GLU A 11 -6.99 -1.05 9.92
C GLU A 11 -6.86 0.47 10.02
N TYR A 12 -7.88 1.21 9.57
CA TYR A 12 -7.90 2.66 9.71
C TYR A 12 -8.10 3.08 11.18
N GLY A 13 -7.24 3.96 11.66
CA GLY A 13 -7.25 4.39 13.06
C GLY A 13 -6.50 3.48 14.04
N SER A 14 -5.92 2.35 13.59
CA SER A 14 -5.12 1.45 14.45
C SER A 14 -3.73 1.99 14.82
N ALA A 15 -3.30 3.12 14.28
CA ALA A 15 -1.95 3.68 14.37
C ALA A 15 -0.88 2.95 13.55
N GLY A 16 -1.24 2.01 12.67
CA GLY A 16 -0.27 1.20 11.94
C GLY A 16 0.78 2.03 11.17
N ARG A 17 0.37 3.16 10.55
CA ARG A 17 1.32 4.08 9.92
C ARG A 17 2.31 4.68 10.93
N GLN A 18 1.82 5.15 12.06
CA GLN A 18 2.64 5.77 13.11
C GLN A 18 3.63 4.75 13.69
N ILE A 19 3.17 3.52 13.94
CA ILE A 19 4.02 2.41 14.40
C ILE A 19 5.12 2.12 13.36
N GLY A 20 4.78 2.06 12.07
CA GLY A 20 5.76 1.84 11.00
C GLY A 20 6.83 2.94 10.93
N MET A 21 6.43 4.19 11.07
CA MET A 21 7.38 5.32 11.08
C MET A 21 8.31 5.27 12.30
N GLN A 22 7.75 5.03 13.50
CA GLN A 22 8.54 4.92 14.73
C GLN A 22 9.52 3.74 14.67
N LEU A 23 9.07 2.59 14.17
CA LEU A 23 9.93 1.42 13.99
C LEU A 23 11.06 1.68 12.99
N ALA A 24 10.76 2.41 11.91
CA ALA A 24 11.78 2.80 10.94
C ALA A 24 12.86 3.70 11.55
N ASP A 25 12.46 4.66 12.38
CA ASP A 25 13.38 5.53 13.10
C ASP A 25 14.26 4.73 14.08
N GLU A 26 13.68 3.80 14.83
CA GLU A 26 14.40 2.94 15.77
C GLU A 26 15.40 2.00 15.08
N LEU A 27 15.06 1.49 13.89
CA LEU A 27 15.91 0.60 13.10
C LEU A 27 16.89 1.35 12.18
N GLY A 28 16.75 2.68 12.05
CA GLY A 28 17.58 3.49 11.15
C GLY A 28 17.36 3.17 9.67
N ILE A 29 16.14 2.75 9.29
CA ILE A 29 15.76 2.40 7.91
C ILE A 29 14.63 3.29 7.39
N LYS A 30 14.38 3.26 6.08
CA LYS A 30 13.31 4.07 5.46
C LYS A 30 11.94 3.44 5.65
N CYS A 31 10.94 4.30 5.92
CA CYS A 31 9.53 3.93 5.87
C CYS A 31 8.88 4.58 4.64
N TYR A 32 8.21 3.77 3.83
CA TYR A 32 7.50 4.21 2.63
C TYR A 32 5.99 4.05 2.84
N ASP A 33 5.27 5.17 2.79
CA ASP A 33 3.81 5.24 2.75
C ASP A 33 3.40 6.05 1.51
N LYS A 34 3.07 7.30 1.62
CA LYS A 34 2.71 8.16 0.47
C LYS A 34 3.89 8.45 -0.45
N GLU A 35 5.08 8.45 0.07
CA GLU A 35 6.33 8.63 -0.67
C GLU A 35 6.53 7.56 -1.76
N LEU A 36 5.93 6.38 -1.56
CA LEU A 36 5.91 5.32 -2.58
C LEU A 36 5.17 5.77 -3.85
N LEU A 37 4.11 6.57 -3.72
CA LEU A 37 3.34 7.08 -4.87
C LEU A 37 4.18 8.01 -5.73
N ALA A 38 4.90 8.95 -5.10
CA ALA A 38 5.81 9.86 -5.82
C ALA A 38 6.93 9.06 -6.52
N ARG A 39 7.45 8.02 -5.86
CA ARG A 39 8.47 7.15 -6.44
C ARG A 39 7.90 6.36 -7.63
N ALA A 40 6.70 5.78 -7.51
CA ALA A 40 6.04 5.05 -8.59
C ALA A 40 5.72 5.94 -9.79
N ALA A 41 5.29 7.18 -9.55
CA ALA A 41 5.07 8.17 -10.59
C ALA A 41 6.37 8.47 -11.35
N LYS A 42 7.46 8.72 -10.63
CA LYS A 42 8.77 8.97 -11.23
C LYS A 42 9.29 7.78 -12.04
N ASP A 43 9.20 6.58 -11.49
CA ASP A 43 9.74 5.37 -12.11
C ASP A 43 8.91 4.96 -13.35
N SER A 44 7.60 5.20 -13.36
CA SER A 44 6.70 4.89 -14.49
C SER A 44 6.58 6.00 -15.55
N GLY A 45 7.03 7.22 -15.24
CA GLY A 45 6.86 8.39 -16.09
C GLY A 45 5.42 8.95 -16.12
N MET A 46 4.53 8.47 -15.26
CA MET A 46 3.14 8.96 -15.13
C MET A 46 3.05 10.14 -14.16
N ALA A 47 2.02 10.99 -14.34
CA ALA A 47 1.80 12.13 -13.44
C ALA A 47 1.47 11.67 -12.01
N GLU A 48 2.10 12.28 -11.00
CA GLU A 48 1.92 11.92 -9.59
C GLU A 48 0.47 12.07 -9.11
N GLU A 49 -0.27 13.04 -9.63
CA GLU A 49 -1.69 13.26 -9.34
C GLU A 49 -2.56 12.03 -9.64
N LEU A 50 -2.19 11.24 -10.66
CA LEU A 50 -2.90 10.02 -11.00
C LEU A 50 -2.79 8.98 -9.87
N PHE A 51 -1.62 8.87 -9.26
CA PHE A 51 -1.39 7.97 -8.13
C PHE A 51 -2.18 8.41 -6.89
N HIS A 52 -2.17 9.69 -6.55
CA HIS A 52 -2.96 10.22 -5.44
C HIS A 52 -4.46 10.04 -5.62
N ASN A 53 -4.96 10.26 -6.85
CA ASN A 53 -6.38 10.12 -7.16
C ASN A 53 -6.86 8.66 -7.16
N HIS A 54 -5.96 7.70 -7.30
CA HIS A 54 -6.27 6.26 -7.38
C HIS A 54 -5.68 5.45 -6.23
N ASP A 55 -5.10 6.11 -5.22
CA ASP A 55 -4.49 5.44 -4.07
C ASP A 55 -5.51 4.59 -3.30
N GLU A 56 -5.19 3.31 -3.13
CA GLU A 56 -6.05 2.31 -2.47
C GLU A 56 -7.51 2.29 -3.01
N LYS A 57 -7.72 2.60 -4.31
CA LYS A 57 -9.02 2.41 -4.95
C LYS A 57 -9.13 0.99 -5.50
N PRO A 58 -10.27 0.32 -5.28
CA PRO A 58 -10.47 -1.04 -5.77
C PRO A 58 -10.27 -1.13 -7.28
N THR A 59 -9.47 -2.08 -7.71
CA THR A 59 -9.45 -2.59 -9.08
C THR A 59 -10.44 -3.75 -9.15
N ASN A 60 -11.02 -4.01 -10.31
CA ASN A 60 -11.92 -5.17 -10.46
C ASN A 60 -11.11 -6.44 -10.19
N SER A 61 -11.44 -7.20 -9.13
CA SER A 61 -10.65 -8.35 -8.64
C SER A 61 -10.42 -9.43 -9.70
N PHE A 62 -11.34 -9.59 -10.67
CA PHE A 62 -11.15 -10.48 -11.81
C PHE A 62 -10.03 -10.01 -12.76
N LEU A 63 -9.94 -8.71 -13.00
CA LEU A 63 -8.88 -8.12 -13.83
C LEU A 63 -7.53 -8.12 -13.10
N TYR A 64 -7.56 -8.09 -11.77
CA TYR A 64 -6.38 -8.23 -10.93
C TYR A 64 -5.72 -9.61 -11.10
N SER A 65 -6.49 -10.70 -11.00
CA SER A 65 -5.97 -12.05 -11.21
C SER A 65 -5.45 -12.26 -12.64
N LEU A 66 -6.11 -11.67 -13.65
CA LEU A 66 -5.66 -11.73 -15.05
C LEU A 66 -4.32 -10.99 -15.27
N VAL A 67 -4.13 -9.86 -14.60
CA VAL A 67 -2.89 -9.08 -14.69
C VAL A 67 -1.74 -9.84 -14.01
N MET A 68 -2.02 -10.47 -12.87
CA MET A 68 -1.00 -11.22 -12.13
C MET A 68 -0.61 -12.53 -12.83
N ASP A 69 -1.56 -13.27 -13.39
CA ASP A 69 -1.27 -14.43 -14.26
C ASP A 69 -0.39 -14.05 -15.45
N SER A 70 -0.65 -12.89 -16.02
CA SER A 70 0.13 -12.38 -17.15
C SER A 70 1.52 -11.90 -16.75
N TYR A 71 1.70 -11.42 -15.52
CA TYR A 71 3.01 -11.03 -14.98
C TYR A 71 3.94 -12.25 -14.84
N SER A 72 3.38 -13.39 -14.49
CA SER A 72 4.11 -14.67 -14.41
C SER A 72 4.58 -15.19 -15.77
N PHE A 73 3.97 -14.75 -16.89
CA PHE A 73 4.28 -15.19 -18.24
C PHE A 73 5.08 -14.16 -19.09
N GLY A 74 5.49 -13.01 -18.54
CA GLY A 74 6.27 -11.99 -19.25
C GLY A 74 5.45 -11.25 -20.32
N TYR A 75 4.98 -10.04 -20.02
CA TYR A 75 4.19 -9.23 -20.94
C TYR A 75 5.02 -8.68 -22.11
N PRO A 76 4.55 -8.82 -23.37
CA PRO A 76 5.07 -8.00 -24.46
C PRO A 76 4.62 -6.54 -24.26
N SER A 77 5.54 -5.61 -24.44
CA SER A 77 5.35 -4.17 -24.21
C SER A 77 4.17 -3.51 -24.96
N SER A 78 3.63 -4.19 -25.98
CA SER A 78 2.48 -3.71 -26.77
C SER A 78 1.14 -3.75 -26.03
N SER A 79 1.00 -4.60 -25.00
CA SER A 79 -0.26 -4.74 -24.22
C SER A 79 -0.45 -3.65 -23.17
N TYR A 80 0.62 -2.90 -22.85
CA TYR A 80 0.59 -1.84 -21.84
C TYR A 80 -0.22 -0.61 -22.27
N THR A 81 -0.32 -0.35 -23.58
CA THR A 81 -0.98 0.85 -24.13
C THR A 81 -2.50 0.83 -23.94
N ASP A 82 -3.14 -0.31 -24.05
CA ASP A 82 -4.60 -0.46 -24.01
C ASP A 82 -5.16 -0.79 -22.60
N MET A 83 -4.28 -0.86 -21.61
CA MET A 83 -4.65 -1.21 -20.25
C MET A 83 -5.36 -0.04 -19.54
N PRO A 84 -6.45 -0.29 -18.76
CA PRO A 84 -7.10 0.73 -17.96
C PRO A 84 -6.13 1.44 -17.00
N ILE A 85 -6.32 2.73 -16.77
CA ILE A 85 -5.40 3.55 -15.97
C ILE A 85 -5.19 3.01 -14.55
N ASN A 86 -6.23 2.49 -13.91
CA ASN A 86 -6.13 1.90 -12.57
C ASN A 86 -5.16 0.71 -12.53
N HIS A 87 -5.13 -0.10 -13.59
CA HIS A 87 -4.21 -1.23 -13.70
C HIS A 87 -2.76 -0.78 -13.92
N LYS A 88 -2.55 0.25 -14.75
CA LYS A 88 -1.22 0.83 -14.97
C LYS A 88 -0.65 1.37 -13.66
N ILE A 89 -1.47 2.07 -12.88
CA ILE A 89 -1.09 2.61 -11.58
C ILE A 89 -0.75 1.50 -10.60
N PHE A 90 -1.59 0.45 -10.54
CA PHE A 90 -1.33 -0.71 -9.70
C PHE A 90 -0.01 -1.39 -10.04
N LEU A 91 0.23 -1.70 -11.31
CA LEU A 91 1.48 -2.32 -11.77
C LEU A 91 2.70 -1.45 -11.48
N ALA A 92 2.61 -0.13 -11.71
CA ALA A 92 3.69 0.79 -11.38
C ALA A 92 4.01 0.81 -9.88
N GLN A 93 2.99 0.74 -9.01
CA GLN A 93 3.20 0.61 -7.56
C GLN A 93 3.83 -0.73 -7.20
N PHE A 94 3.36 -1.82 -7.80
CA PHE A 94 3.88 -3.17 -7.60
C PHE A 94 5.37 -3.26 -7.96
N ASP A 95 5.74 -2.78 -9.15
CA ASP A 95 7.14 -2.74 -9.61
C ASP A 95 8.03 -1.90 -8.69
N THR A 96 7.51 -0.75 -8.27
CA THR A 96 8.23 0.16 -7.38
C THR A 96 8.45 -0.48 -6.00
N ILE A 97 7.47 -1.21 -5.46
CA ILE A 97 7.59 -1.97 -4.22
C ILE A 97 8.72 -3.00 -4.33
N ARG A 98 8.73 -3.82 -5.39
CA ARG A 98 9.77 -4.84 -5.62
C ARG A 98 11.15 -4.20 -5.79
N LYS A 99 11.24 -3.08 -6.49
CA LYS A 99 12.48 -2.33 -6.67
C LYS A 99 13.01 -1.80 -5.34
N ILE A 100 12.18 -1.13 -4.54
CA ILE A 100 12.54 -0.63 -3.20
C ILE A 100 13.03 -1.76 -2.30
N ALA A 101 12.32 -2.88 -2.28
CA ALA A 101 12.69 -4.07 -1.50
C ALA A 101 14.06 -4.63 -1.90
N SER A 102 14.45 -4.49 -3.16
CA SER A 102 15.75 -4.93 -3.67
C SER A 102 16.89 -3.96 -3.33
N GLU A 103 16.60 -2.69 -3.07
CA GLU A 103 17.59 -1.65 -2.76
C GLU A 103 18.18 -1.79 -1.36
N GLY A 104 17.41 -2.26 -0.36
CA GLY A 104 17.88 -2.43 1.01
C GLY A 104 16.77 -2.59 2.02
N PRO A 105 17.10 -2.59 3.33
CA PRO A 105 16.11 -2.70 4.40
C PRO A 105 15.14 -1.54 4.38
N CYS A 106 13.84 -1.83 4.50
CA CYS A 106 12.80 -0.80 4.51
C CYS A 106 11.50 -1.30 5.16
N ILE A 107 10.64 -0.35 5.49
CA ILE A 107 9.25 -0.60 5.90
C ILE A 107 8.32 -0.07 4.81
N LEU A 108 7.34 -0.88 4.42
CA LEU A 108 6.33 -0.56 3.42
C LEU A 108 4.95 -0.59 4.07
N VAL A 109 4.20 0.50 3.98
CA VAL A 109 2.90 0.63 4.65
C VAL A 109 1.75 0.52 3.63
N GLY A 110 1.01 -0.59 3.67
CA GLY A 110 -0.16 -0.85 2.83
C GLY A 110 0.16 -1.16 1.37
N ARG A 111 -0.79 -0.86 0.48
CA ARG A 111 -0.71 -1.02 -0.99
C ARG A 111 -0.40 -2.43 -1.45
N CYS A 112 -0.89 -3.43 -0.68
CA CYS A 112 -0.64 -4.86 -0.96
C CYS A 112 0.86 -5.18 -1.08
N ALA A 113 1.70 -4.51 -0.28
CA ALA A 113 3.15 -4.71 -0.34
C ALA A 113 3.55 -6.13 0.07
N ASP A 114 2.82 -6.75 0.99
CA ASP A 114 2.93 -8.15 1.37
C ASP A 114 2.71 -9.08 0.19
N TYR A 115 1.69 -8.82 -0.62
CA TYR A 115 1.42 -9.57 -1.84
C TYR A 115 2.47 -9.32 -2.93
N ALA A 116 2.87 -8.06 -3.14
CA ALA A 116 3.90 -7.71 -4.12
C ALA A 116 5.25 -8.39 -3.84
N LEU A 117 5.50 -8.76 -2.59
CA LEU A 117 6.73 -9.37 -2.12
C LEU A 117 6.57 -10.82 -1.68
N GLU A 118 5.49 -11.51 -2.07
CA GLU A 118 5.20 -12.89 -1.68
C GLU A 118 6.34 -13.85 -2.03
N GLU A 119 7.05 -13.61 -3.13
CA GLU A 119 8.19 -14.42 -3.58
C GLU A 119 9.53 -14.06 -2.91
N PHE A 120 9.55 -13.08 -2.00
CA PHE A 120 10.78 -12.64 -1.34
C PHE A 120 10.94 -13.36 0.01
N ASP A 121 12.05 -14.08 0.21
CA ASP A 121 12.33 -14.86 1.43
C ASP A 121 12.63 -13.99 2.67
N ASN A 122 12.92 -12.71 2.48
CA ASN A 122 13.40 -11.79 3.53
C ASN A 122 12.33 -10.77 3.96
N VAL A 123 11.05 -11.11 3.87
CA VAL A 123 9.91 -10.25 4.19
C VAL A 123 9.23 -10.69 5.48
N LEU A 124 9.04 -9.74 6.39
CA LEU A 124 8.17 -9.89 7.55
C LEU A 124 6.87 -9.13 7.30
N SER A 125 5.75 -9.85 7.14
CA SER A 125 4.43 -9.26 6.98
C SER A 125 3.72 -9.14 8.32
N VAL A 126 3.29 -7.91 8.65
CA VAL A 126 2.61 -7.58 9.92
C VAL A 126 1.28 -6.90 9.61
N PHE A 127 0.23 -7.25 10.35
CA PHE A 127 -1.05 -6.56 10.28
C PHE A 127 -1.39 -5.91 11.62
N ILE A 128 -1.61 -4.59 11.61
CA ILE A 128 -1.94 -3.81 12.81
C ILE A 128 -3.45 -3.58 12.89
N HIS A 129 -4.07 -4.10 13.92
CA HIS A 129 -5.47 -3.88 14.25
C HIS A 129 -5.62 -3.23 15.63
N ALA A 130 -6.80 -2.72 15.94
CA ALA A 130 -7.14 -2.20 17.26
C ALA A 130 -8.66 -2.24 17.48
N ASP A 131 -9.08 -2.20 18.74
CA ASP A 131 -10.50 -2.15 19.10
C ASP A 131 -11.19 -0.94 18.47
N MET A 132 -12.43 -1.14 18.02
CA MET A 132 -13.20 -0.10 17.34
C MET A 132 -13.30 1.19 18.16
N ASP A 133 -13.52 1.09 19.47
CA ASP A 133 -13.65 2.27 20.34
C ASP A 133 -12.34 3.06 20.46
N ALA A 134 -11.20 2.36 20.51
CA ALA A 134 -9.88 3.00 20.50
C ALA A 134 -9.63 3.72 19.16
N ARG A 135 -10.03 3.11 18.07
CA ARG A 135 -9.92 3.66 16.72
C ARG A 135 -10.80 4.90 16.53
N ILE A 136 -12.07 4.84 17.03
CA ILE A 136 -13.01 5.97 17.00
C ILE A 136 -12.43 7.15 17.76
N ARG A 137 -12.00 6.95 19.01
CA ARG A 137 -11.39 8.03 19.82
C ARG A 137 -10.18 8.66 19.14
N ARG A 138 -9.33 7.86 18.49
CA ARG A 138 -8.16 8.35 17.75
C ARG A 138 -8.56 9.19 16.54
N ILE A 139 -9.47 8.69 15.72
CA ILE A 139 -9.91 9.37 14.49
C ILE A 139 -10.71 10.64 14.81
N ALA A 140 -11.61 10.57 15.82
CA ALA A 140 -12.35 11.73 16.29
C ALA A 140 -11.40 12.86 16.71
N ARG A 141 -10.36 12.54 17.49
CA ARG A 141 -9.36 13.52 17.93
C ARG A 141 -8.51 14.08 16.80
N ILE A 142 -8.07 13.24 15.87
CA ILE A 142 -7.18 13.70 14.77
C ILE A 142 -7.90 14.63 13.80
N TYR A 143 -9.16 14.36 13.52
CA TYR A 143 -9.92 15.08 12.48
C TYR A 143 -11.01 15.99 13.05
N ASP A 144 -11.07 16.18 14.36
CA ASP A 144 -12.09 16.97 15.05
C ASP A 144 -13.52 16.55 14.66
N LEU A 145 -13.79 15.24 14.75
CA LEU A 145 -15.06 14.64 14.37
C LEU A 145 -15.83 14.14 15.59
N THR A 146 -17.16 14.07 15.45
CA THR A 146 -17.98 13.30 16.39
C THR A 146 -17.68 11.80 16.27
N ASP A 147 -17.90 11.03 17.33
CA ASP A 147 -17.66 9.58 17.35
C ASP A 147 -18.45 8.86 16.24
N ALA A 148 -19.68 9.29 15.97
CA ALA A 148 -20.49 8.74 14.88
C ALA A 148 -19.81 8.95 13.51
N LYS A 149 -19.37 10.17 13.22
CA LYS A 149 -18.66 10.48 11.97
C LYS A 149 -17.31 9.75 11.86
N ALA A 150 -16.59 9.65 12.96
CA ALA A 150 -15.32 8.90 13.01
C ALA A 150 -15.56 7.41 12.72
N LYS A 151 -16.59 6.81 13.31
CA LYS A 151 -16.98 5.42 13.07
C LYS A 151 -17.34 5.16 11.60
N ASP A 152 -18.11 6.06 10.99
CA ASP A 152 -18.48 5.94 9.58
C ASP A 152 -17.28 6.06 8.65
N LEU A 153 -16.36 6.99 8.95
CA LEU A 153 -15.11 7.16 8.20
C LEU A 153 -14.22 5.91 8.30
N ILE A 154 -14.12 5.32 9.48
CA ILE A 154 -13.37 4.08 9.72
C ILE A 154 -13.94 2.96 8.85
N LYS A 155 -15.26 2.70 8.93
CA LYS A 155 -15.91 1.64 8.18
C LYS A 155 -15.74 1.80 6.67
N LYS A 156 -15.91 3.01 6.14
CA LYS A 156 -15.72 3.31 4.72
C LYS A 156 -14.29 3.07 4.26
N THR A 157 -13.32 3.49 5.07
CA THR A 157 -11.91 3.35 4.72
C THR A 157 -11.46 1.88 4.78
N ASP A 158 -11.87 1.14 5.81
CA ASP A 158 -11.54 -0.28 5.92
C ASP A 158 -12.18 -1.10 4.79
N LYS A 159 -13.45 -0.82 4.45
CA LYS A 159 -14.11 -1.45 3.31
C LYS A 159 -13.36 -1.19 2.00
N ARG A 160 -12.93 0.05 1.77
CA ARG A 160 -12.15 0.39 0.57
C ARG A 160 -10.82 -0.37 0.54
N ARG A 161 -10.10 -0.44 1.66
CA ARG A 161 -8.84 -1.16 1.76
C ARG A 161 -9.00 -2.66 1.54
N SER A 162 -10.00 -3.27 2.16
CA SER A 162 -10.26 -4.71 1.97
C SER A 162 -10.72 -5.05 0.54
N SER A 163 -11.29 -4.09 -0.20
CA SER A 163 -11.65 -4.28 -1.61
C SER A 163 -10.49 -3.97 -2.56
N TYR A 164 -9.45 -3.33 -2.08
CA TYR A 164 -8.22 -3.10 -2.82
C TYR A 164 -7.26 -4.30 -2.73
N TYR A 165 -7.27 -4.99 -1.59
CA TYR A 165 -6.51 -6.21 -1.32
C TYR A 165 -7.15 -7.44 -1.99
#